data_ed0e0de1a3a63aecb5ffe8826deb04ce
#
_entry.id   ed0e0de1a3a63aecb5ffe8826deb04ce
#
_cell.length_a   1.000
_cell.length_b   1.000
_cell.length_c   1.000
_cell.angle_alpha   90.00
_cell.angle_beta   90.00
_cell.angle_gamma   90.00
#
_symmetry.space_group_name_H-M   'P 1'
#
loop_
_entity.id
_entity.type
_entity.pdbx_description
1 polymer ?
#
loop_
_entity_poly.entity_id
_entity_poly.type
_entity_poly.pdbx_seq_one_letter_code
_entity_poly.pdbx_strand_id
1 'polypeptide(L)'
;MSRRRWDRSVRSSGERSSPFKCVWISRSPLNRVEAAPFLKAALERNPVSVAAAQACSEADLAGRVRGLADESIYDGPGRLAQPDEVWNFGRGDGLEKALLLANLWAARRPDDPIRLHVEPERAVLKLGRIEQFFSSAKGLREQEWTLR
;
A
#
# COMPACT_ATOMS: atom_id res chain seq x y z
N MET A 1 28.39 -68.25 17.07
CA MET A 1 27.12 -67.54 16.88
C MET A 1 27.40 -66.03 16.84
N SER A 2 27.44 -65.49 15.68
CA SER A 2 27.79 -64.09 15.48
C SER A 2 26.50 -63.24 15.41
N ARG A 3 26.32 -62.34 16.37
CA ARG A 3 25.25 -61.38 16.36
C ARG A 3 25.77 -60.16 15.60
N ARG A 4 25.33 -59.97 14.37
CA ARG A 4 25.57 -58.76 13.59
C ARG A 4 24.70 -57.63 14.17
N ARG A 5 25.37 -56.68 14.76
CA ARG A 5 24.81 -55.41 15.21
C ARG A 5 24.50 -54.56 13.97
N TRP A 6 23.27 -54.30 13.72
CA TRP A 6 22.85 -53.32 12.70
C TRP A 6 22.98 -51.94 13.31
N ASP A 7 24.02 -51.26 12.91
CA ASP A 7 24.18 -49.84 13.19
C ASP A 7 23.32 -49.07 12.17
N ARG A 8 22.15 -48.64 12.58
CA ARG A 8 21.34 -47.68 11.83
C ARG A 8 21.86 -46.29 12.19
N SER A 9 22.83 -45.81 11.50
CA SER A 9 23.09 -44.39 11.43
C SER A 9 21.92 -43.75 10.73
N VAL A 10 21.02 -43.19 11.53
CA VAL A 10 19.96 -42.27 11.06
C VAL A 10 20.72 -41.04 10.57
N ARG A 11 20.95 -40.95 9.27
CA ARG A 11 21.30 -39.71 8.64
C ARG A 11 20.08 -38.82 8.78
N SER A 12 20.18 -37.84 9.66
CA SER A 12 19.25 -36.72 9.69
C SER A 12 19.29 -36.09 8.30
N SER A 13 18.22 -36.29 7.56
CA SER A 13 17.96 -35.60 6.31
C SER A 13 17.92 -34.14 6.65
N GLY A 14 18.95 -33.41 6.27
CA GLY A 14 18.99 -31.98 6.39
C GLY A 14 17.72 -31.44 5.73
N GLU A 15 16.95 -30.75 6.51
CA GLU A 15 15.89 -29.88 5.99
C GLU A 15 16.52 -28.99 4.93
N ARG A 16 16.28 -29.35 3.70
CA ARG A 16 16.50 -28.41 2.62
C ARG A 16 15.44 -27.34 2.79
N SER A 17 15.77 -26.34 3.57
CA SER A 17 15.04 -25.10 3.55
C SER A 17 14.97 -24.66 2.10
N SER A 18 13.82 -24.82 1.52
CA SER A 18 13.56 -24.43 0.15
C SER A 18 13.94 -22.96 0.00
N PRO A 19 14.87 -22.61 -0.90
CA PRO A 19 15.27 -21.21 -1.10
C PRO A 19 14.11 -20.34 -1.59
N PHE A 20 12.98 -20.96 -1.96
CA PHE A 20 11.80 -20.28 -2.43
C PHE A 20 10.97 -19.62 -1.32
N LYS A 21 11.01 -20.08 -0.06
CA LYS A 21 10.24 -19.45 1.04
C LYS A 21 10.74 -18.07 1.42
N CYS A 22 12.05 -17.81 1.36
CA CYS A 22 12.60 -16.49 1.69
C CYS A 22 12.38 -15.45 0.59
N VAL A 23 12.16 -15.87 -0.65
CA VAL A 23 12.03 -14.98 -1.81
C VAL A 23 10.65 -14.32 -1.86
N TRP A 24 9.62 -14.97 -1.34
CA TRP A 24 8.26 -14.43 -1.35
C TRP A 24 7.97 -13.45 -0.21
N ILE A 25 8.61 -13.61 0.96
CA ILE A 25 8.37 -12.77 2.15
C ILE A 25 9.08 -11.42 2.06
N SER A 26 10.22 -11.33 1.34
CA SER A 26 10.99 -10.08 1.20
C SER A 26 10.63 -9.25 -0.03
N ARG A 27 9.66 -9.67 -0.82
CA ARG A 27 9.27 -9.00 -2.07
C ARG A 27 7.82 -8.51 -2.06
N SER A 28 7.51 -7.63 -1.11
CA SER A 28 6.39 -6.73 -1.35
C SER A 28 6.77 -5.82 -2.53
N PRO A 29 6.05 -5.83 -3.67
CA PRO A 29 6.35 -4.97 -4.81
C PRO A 29 6.39 -3.49 -4.43
N LEU A 30 5.71 -3.11 -3.35
CA LEU A 30 5.63 -1.74 -2.85
C LEU A 30 6.83 -1.30 -2.00
N ASN A 31 7.69 -2.24 -1.58
CA ASN A 31 8.95 -1.94 -0.89
C ASN A 31 10.15 -1.81 -1.86
N ARG A 32 9.91 -1.81 -3.16
CA ARG A 32 10.91 -1.71 -4.23
C ARG A 32 10.66 -0.50 -5.13
N VAL A 33 11.66 -0.20 -5.96
CA VAL A 33 11.68 0.84 -6.99
C VAL A 33 10.50 0.72 -8.01
N GLU A 34 9.76 -0.38 -7.97
CA GLU A 34 8.67 -0.71 -8.90
C GLU A 34 7.27 -0.18 -8.47
N ALA A 35 7.20 0.72 -7.50
CA ALA A 35 5.93 1.34 -7.12
C ALA A 35 5.36 2.29 -8.19
N ALA A 36 6.20 2.80 -9.08
CA ALA A 36 5.82 3.80 -10.07
C ALA A 36 4.62 3.40 -10.96
N PRO A 37 4.53 2.18 -11.52
CA PRO A 37 3.37 1.80 -12.34
C PRO A 37 2.07 1.76 -11.52
N PHE A 38 2.13 1.31 -10.26
CA PHE A 38 0.99 1.32 -9.36
C PHE A 38 0.52 2.73 -9.04
N LEU A 39 1.46 3.62 -8.71
CA LEU A 39 1.17 5.02 -8.37
C LEU A 39 0.60 5.77 -9.57
N LYS A 40 1.14 5.54 -10.76
CA LYS A 40 0.59 6.08 -11.99
C LYS A 40 -0.84 5.61 -12.22
N ALA A 41 -1.11 4.32 -12.04
CA ALA A 41 -2.46 3.79 -12.16
C ALA A 41 -3.41 4.39 -11.12
N ALA A 42 -2.95 4.61 -9.89
CA ALA A 42 -3.74 5.22 -8.82
C ALA A 42 -4.22 6.64 -9.18
N LEU A 43 -3.41 7.41 -9.91
CA LEU A 43 -3.76 8.78 -10.30
C LEU A 43 -4.47 8.89 -11.65
N GLU A 44 -4.28 7.93 -12.56
CA GLU A 44 -4.77 8.06 -13.93
C GLU A 44 -5.93 7.13 -14.29
N ARG A 45 -6.15 6.07 -13.51
CA ARG A 45 -7.10 5.00 -13.85
C ARG A 45 -8.23 4.81 -12.85
N ASN A 46 -8.56 5.83 -12.08
CA ASN A 46 -9.60 5.79 -11.05
C ASN A 46 -10.63 6.90 -11.27
N PRO A 47 -11.44 6.81 -12.35
CA PRO A 47 -12.39 7.86 -12.71
C PRO A 47 -13.67 7.86 -11.85
N VAL A 48 -14.01 6.73 -11.21
CA VAL A 48 -15.27 6.58 -10.47
C VAL A 48 -15.26 7.46 -9.22
N SER A 49 -14.20 7.40 -8.42
CA SER A 49 -14.03 8.25 -7.24
C SER A 49 -13.97 9.73 -7.62
N VAL A 50 -13.30 10.07 -8.71
CA VAL A 50 -13.21 11.45 -9.22
C VAL A 50 -14.61 11.96 -9.59
N ALA A 51 -15.39 11.21 -10.34
CA ALA A 51 -16.74 11.59 -10.74
C ALA A 51 -17.68 11.75 -9.54
N ALA A 52 -17.62 10.79 -8.60
CA ALA A 52 -18.45 10.82 -7.40
C ALA A 52 -18.09 11.97 -6.44
N ALA A 53 -16.84 12.36 -6.39
CA ALA A 53 -16.36 13.44 -5.53
C ALA A 53 -16.58 14.85 -6.12
N GLN A 54 -17.01 14.98 -7.36
CA GLN A 54 -17.25 16.30 -7.99
C GLN A 54 -18.21 17.20 -7.23
N ALA A 55 -19.18 16.61 -6.55
CA ALA A 55 -20.14 17.34 -5.72
C ALA A 55 -19.56 17.85 -4.40
N CYS A 56 -18.40 17.38 -3.98
CA CYS A 56 -17.74 17.82 -2.75
C CYS A 56 -16.88 19.07 -3.00
N SER A 57 -16.88 20.01 -2.04
CA SER A 57 -15.91 21.11 -2.05
C SER A 57 -14.48 20.60 -1.76
N GLU A 58 -13.46 21.35 -2.15
CA GLU A 58 -12.06 21.01 -1.82
C GLU A 58 -11.83 20.93 -0.30
N ALA A 59 -12.47 21.82 0.45
CA ALA A 59 -12.37 21.84 1.91
C ALA A 59 -12.95 20.57 2.55
N ASP A 60 -14.02 20.02 1.96
CA ASP A 60 -14.71 18.83 2.48
C ASP A 60 -14.06 17.52 2.05
N LEU A 61 -13.28 17.52 0.98
CA LEU A 61 -12.63 16.30 0.45
C LEU A 61 -11.78 15.57 1.49
N ALA A 62 -10.89 16.29 2.15
CA ALA A 62 -10.01 15.71 3.16
C ALA A 62 -10.79 15.13 4.33
N GLY A 63 -11.81 15.85 4.79
CA GLY A 63 -12.70 15.38 5.86
C GLY A 63 -13.48 14.14 5.47
N ARG A 64 -14.00 14.09 4.24
CA ARG A 64 -14.74 12.93 3.72
C ARG A 64 -13.85 11.69 3.58
N VAL A 65 -12.65 11.85 3.04
CA VAL A 65 -11.70 10.73 2.91
C VAL A 65 -11.25 10.23 4.28
N ARG A 66 -11.00 11.12 5.24
CA ARG A 66 -10.67 10.74 6.62
C ARG A 66 -11.80 10.01 7.33
N GLY A 67 -13.04 10.35 7.03
CA GLY A 67 -14.23 9.74 7.62
C GLY A 67 -14.51 8.31 7.16
N LEU A 68 -13.81 7.82 6.14
CA LEU A 68 -13.89 6.42 5.73
C LEU A 68 -13.31 5.51 6.83
N ALA A 69 -13.80 4.27 6.92
CA ALA A 69 -13.29 3.32 7.89
C ALA A 69 -11.80 3.01 7.68
N ASP A 70 -11.04 2.91 8.78
CA ASP A 70 -9.58 2.66 8.77
C ASP A 70 -9.27 1.16 8.65
N GLU A 71 -9.76 0.53 7.61
CA GLU A 71 -9.60 -0.89 7.38
C GLU A 71 -9.41 -1.16 5.89
N SER A 72 -8.24 -1.70 5.51
CA SER A 72 -8.00 -2.13 4.13
C SER A 72 -8.90 -3.30 3.75
N ILE A 73 -9.28 -3.36 2.47
CA ILE A 73 -9.93 -4.55 1.89
C ILE A 73 -8.92 -5.67 1.61
N TYR A 74 -7.63 -5.39 1.70
CA TYR A 74 -6.53 -6.34 1.47
C TYR A 74 -5.64 -6.46 2.69
N ASP A 75 -5.34 -7.68 3.08
CA ASP A 75 -4.44 -7.97 4.19
C ASP A 75 -2.97 -7.76 3.78
N GLY A 76 -2.17 -7.33 4.78
CA GLY A 76 -0.73 -7.23 4.65
C GLY A 76 -0.22 -6.06 3.78
N PRO A 77 1.12 -5.89 3.72
CA PRO A 77 1.76 -4.75 3.05
C PRO A 77 1.92 -4.96 1.54
N GLY A 78 1.71 -6.18 1.05
CA GLY A 78 1.97 -6.55 -0.35
C GLY A 78 0.93 -6.04 -1.35
N ARG A 79 -0.22 -5.58 -0.88
CA ARG A 79 -1.32 -5.14 -1.72
C ARG A 79 -2.00 -3.91 -1.15
N LEU A 80 -2.18 -2.91 -2.00
CA LEU A 80 -2.92 -1.70 -1.68
C LEU A 80 -4.18 -1.63 -2.56
N ALA A 81 -5.27 -1.13 -1.96
CA ALA A 81 -6.47 -0.81 -2.70
C ALA A 81 -6.25 0.41 -3.60
N GLN A 82 -6.83 0.38 -4.77
CA GLN A 82 -6.87 1.52 -5.67
C GLN A 82 -7.89 2.57 -5.18
N PRO A 83 -7.75 3.84 -5.54
CA PRO A 83 -8.68 4.90 -5.15
C PRO A 83 -10.16 4.57 -5.36
N ASP A 84 -10.53 4.00 -6.51
CA ASP A 84 -11.91 3.63 -6.78
C ASP A 84 -12.41 2.48 -5.88
N GLU A 85 -11.54 1.56 -5.51
CA GLU A 85 -11.88 0.48 -4.55
C GLU A 85 -12.13 1.06 -3.16
N VAL A 86 -11.25 1.95 -2.67
CA VAL A 86 -11.43 2.62 -1.37
C VAL A 86 -12.74 3.41 -1.33
N TRP A 87 -13.04 4.14 -2.40
CA TRP A 87 -14.28 4.90 -2.51
C TRP A 87 -15.52 4.02 -2.49
N ASN A 88 -15.53 2.98 -3.31
CA ASN A 88 -16.68 2.10 -3.47
C ASN A 88 -16.96 1.25 -2.22
N PHE A 89 -15.93 0.77 -1.55
CA PHE A 89 -16.06 -0.01 -0.33
C PHE A 89 -16.23 0.85 0.94
N GLY A 90 -16.00 2.16 0.84
CA GLY A 90 -16.12 3.08 1.97
C GLY A 90 -15.10 2.86 3.08
N ARG A 91 -13.99 2.20 2.76
CA ARG A 91 -12.92 1.87 3.71
C ARG A 91 -11.56 1.74 3.03
N GLY A 92 -10.51 1.98 3.79
CA GLY A 92 -9.13 1.84 3.33
C GLY A 92 -8.14 2.08 4.46
N ASP A 93 -6.96 1.51 4.35
CA ASP A 93 -5.84 1.88 5.20
C ASP A 93 -5.48 3.36 4.98
N GLY A 94 -4.84 3.99 5.97
CA GLY A 94 -4.47 5.39 5.85
C GLY A 94 -3.62 5.73 4.62
N LEU A 95 -2.73 4.83 4.22
CA LEU A 95 -1.96 4.98 2.97
C LEU A 95 -2.86 4.93 1.73
N GLU A 96 -3.83 4.03 1.70
CA GLU A 96 -4.82 3.90 0.63
C GLU A 96 -5.73 5.12 0.55
N LYS A 97 -6.14 5.68 1.70
CA LYS A 97 -6.88 6.94 1.77
C LYS A 97 -6.06 8.13 1.28
N ALA A 98 -4.76 8.17 1.60
CA ALA A 98 -3.86 9.19 1.08
C ALA A 98 -3.78 9.15 -0.45
N LEU A 99 -3.70 7.96 -1.05
CA LEU A 99 -3.73 7.79 -2.50
C LEU A 99 -5.08 8.19 -3.11
N LEU A 100 -6.18 7.88 -2.46
CA LEU A 100 -7.51 8.35 -2.87
C LEU A 100 -7.57 9.87 -2.89
N LEU A 101 -7.14 10.53 -1.82
CA LEU A 101 -7.13 11.99 -1.74
C LEU A 101 -6.21 12.61 -2.80
N ALA A 102 -5.04 11.99 -3.05
CA ALA A 102 -4.13 12.42 -4.11
C ALA A 102 -4.78 12.33 -5.50
N ASN A 103 -5.51 11.25 -5.79
CA ASN A 103 -6.24 11.09 -7.03
C ASN A 103 -7.32 12.17 -7.22
N LEU A 104 -8.10 12.43 -6.19
CA LEU A 104 -9.14 13.46 -6.21
C LEU A 104 -8.56 14.87 -6.37
N TRP A 105 -7.44 15.14 -5.71
CA TRP A 105 -6.73 16.41 -5.81
C TRP A 105 -6.12 16.62 -7.19
N ALA A 106 -5.45 15.62 -7.73
CA ALA A 106 -4.83 15.68 -9.06
C ALA A 106 -5.85 15.98 -10.16
N ALA A 107 -7.07 15.47 -10.03
CA ALA A 107 -8.15 15.73 -10.98
C ALA A 107 -8.63 17.18 -10.94
N ARG A 108 -8.56 17.84 -9.79
CA ARG A 108 -9.00 19.24 -9.59
C ARG A 108 -7.89 20.27 -9.80
N ARG A 109 -6.70 19.90 -9.39
CA ARG A 109 -5.50 20.73 -9.39
C ARG A 109 -4.37 20.02 -10.15
N PRO A 110 -4.46 19.93 -11.48
CA PRO A 110 -3.51 19.15 -12.28
C PRO A 110 -2.08 19.69 -12.23
N ASP A 111 -1.90 20.94 -11.87
CA ASP A 111 -0.58 21.60 -11.82
C ASP A 111 0.07 21.59 -10.43
N ASP A 112 -0.67 21.18 -9.40
CA ASP A 112 -0.14 21.13 -8.04
C ASP A 112 0.82 19.94 -7.87
N PRO A 113 1.99 20.15 -7.23
CA PRO A 113 2.88 19.05 -6.90
C PRO A 113 2.25 18.16 -5.82
N ILE A 114 2.34 16.85 -6.01
CA ILE A 114 1.81 15.85 -5.07
C ILE A 114 2.94 14.93 -4.65
N ARG A 115 3.22 14.88 -3.35
CA ARG A 115 4.21 13.99 -2.76
C ARG A 115 3.60 13.21 -1.62
N LEU A 116 4.00 11.97 -1.48
CA LEU A 116 3.56 11.08 -0.43
C LEU A 116 4.78 10.51 0.29
N HIS A 117 4.95 10.90 1.53
CA HIS A 117 5.95 10.33 2.43
C HIS A 117 5.32 9.17 3.18
N VAL A 118 5.86 7.98 2.97
CA VAL A 118 5.37 6.73 3.56
C VAL A 118 6.29 6.33 4.70
N GLU A 119 5.70 6.10 5.85
CA GLU A 119 6.36 5.54 7.04
C GLU A 119 5.64 4.26 7.47
N PRO A 120 6.26 3.40 8.30
CA PRO A 120 5.62 2.13 8.70
C PRO A 120 4.24 2.28 9.34
N GLU A 121 4.00 3.36 10.07
CA GLU A 121 2.77 3.59 10.85
C GLU A 121 1.93 4.76 10.36
N ARG A 122 2.41 5.50 9.37
CA ARG A 122 1.69 6.67 8.84
C ARG A 122 2.07 7.01 7.41
N ALA A 123 1.19 7.77 6.79
CA ALA A 123 1.44 8.40 5.50
C ALA A 123 1.22 9.91 5.61
N VAL A 124 2.13 10.70 5.08
CA VAL A 124 2.04 12.16 5.02
C VAL A 124 1.88 12.58 3.56
N LEU A 125 0.71 13.06 3.22
CA LEU A 125 0.40 13.53 1.88
C LEU A 125 0.59 15.04 1.78
N LYS A 126 1.43 15.48 0.87
CA LYS A 126 1.67 16.88 0.54
C LYS A 126 0.98 17.24 -0.77
N LEU A 127 0.03 18.14 -0.69
CA LEU A 127 -0.78 18.63 -1.81
C LEU A 127 -0.51 20.12 -2.00
N GLY A 128 0.44 20.47 -2.87
CA GLY A 128 0.89 21.86 -2.97
C GLY A 128 1.43 22.37 -1.63
N ARG A 129 0.67 23.25 -0.98
CA ARG A 129 1.02 23.83 0.35
C ARG A 129 0.31 23.15 1.52
N ILE A 130 -0.54 22.19 1.27
CA ILE A 130 -1.35 21.51 2.28
C ILE A 130 -0.72 20.18 2.63
N GLU A 131 -0.66 19.85 3.91
CA GLU A 131 -0.26 18.54 4.41
C GLU A 131 -1.42 17.82 5.06
N GLN A 132 -1.54 16.52 4.78
CA GLN A 132 -2.53 15.64 5.35
C GLN A 132 -1.85 14.40 5.93
N PHE A 133 -2.25 14.02 7.14
CA PHE A 133 -1.69 12.90 7.87
C PHE A 133 -2.71 11.76 7.97
N PHE A 134 -2.25 10.55 7.70
CA PHE A 134 -3.06 9.33 7.82
C PHE A 134 -2.28 8.27 8.58
N SER A 135 -2.92 7.62 9.54
CA SER A 135 -2.35 6.43 10.19
C SER A 135 -2.41 5.24 9.26
N SER A 136 -1.34 4.48 9.13
CA SER A 136 -1.27 3.30 8.28
C SER A 136 -0.85 2.08 9.09
N ALA A 137 -1.47 0.94 8.81
CA ALA A 137 -1.13 -0.36 9.37
C ALA A 137 -0.42 -1.27 8.36
N LYS A 138 -0.05 -0.76 7.19
CA LYS A 138 0.60 -1.55 6.12
C LYS A 138 2.06 -1.91 6.44
N GLY A 139 2.72 -1.17 7.32
CA GLY A 139 4.09 -1.46 7.73
C GLY A 139 5.12 -1.35 6.60
N LEU A 140 4.89 -0.50 5.62
CA LEU A 140 5.83 -0.26 4.53
C LEU A 140 7.06 0.48 5.04
N ARG A 141 8.21 0.23 4.40
CA ARG A 141 9.44 0.95 4.70
C ARG A 141 9.28 2.43 4.40
N GLU A 142 10.01 3.24 5.16
CA GLU A 142 10.10 4.68 4.91
C GLU A 142 10.58 4.96 3.50
N GLN A 143 9.80 5.71 2.75
CA GLN A 143 10.09 6.10 1.38
C GLN A 143 9.27 7.32 0.97
N GLU A 144 9.74 8.05 -0.01
CA GLU A 144 9.01 9.18 -0.58
C GLU A 144 8.62 8.89 -2.02
N TRP A 145 7.35 9.10 -2.32
CA TRP A 145 6.80 8.97 -3.66
C TRP A 145 6.42 10.34 -4.21
N THR A 146 7.01 10.70 -5.32
CA THR A 146 6.56 11.85 -6.11
C THR A 146 5.49 11.37 -7.07
N LEU A 147 4.27 11.84 -6.88
CA LEU A 147 3.11 11.42 -7.67
C LEU A 147 2.90 12.35 -8.86
N ARG A 148 3.28 13.62 -8.68
CA ARG A 148 3.23 14.64 -9.74
C ARG A 148 4.16 15.80 -9.42
#